data_f9cbeaff9dffeae30e4068274978320e
#
_entry.id   f9cbeaff9dffeae30e4068274978320e
#
_cell.length_a   1.000
_cell.length_b   1.000
_cell.length_c   1.000
_cell.angle_alpha   90.00
_cell.angle_beta   90.00
_cell.angle_gamma   90.00
#
_symmetry.space_group_name_H-M   'P 1'
#
loop_
_entity.id
_entity.type
_entity.pdbx_description
1 polymer ?
#
loop_
_entity_poly.entity_id
_entity_poly.type
_entity_poly.pdbx_seq_one_letter_code
_entity_poly.pdbx_strand_id
1 'polypeptide(L)'
;MKSTCLVTGGSGFVGRRLIQILLSHGWQVRALARSESAVRAVRGHGAEPVRGSLDDVASLEVAARDCDVVFHVAAYFKLWGDPAEFERSNVQGTANLLRAAAGASVKRFVQLGAAAVVMGDRAPMLGVNEALPLQERAWAPYSSSKARSEAMVLGANRPGIFETVVVRPPMIWGPNMPTLDHLVEVVKAGQLRWVDGGSQAMSTAHVDNVCNALELAVEKGRGGEAYFVSDGADSTLKEVLSGLLQTRGIEPPRTSAPLSVAWVMACAMEWIWRVFSRQGEPPMTRQMLRLIGAPFTLDIGKAQRELGYRPVVSRQQGLELMQAT
;
A
#
# COMPACT_ATOMS: atom_id res chain seq x y z
N MET A 1 -12.96 -4.22 28.11
CA MET A 1 -11.97 -3.12 27.99
C MET A 1 -11.86 -2.74 26.52
N LYS A 2 -11.67 -1.46 26.20
CA LYS A 2 -11.42 -1.05 24.80
C LYS A 2 -10.04 -1.56 24.40
N SER A 3 -9.93 -2.26 23.26
CA SER A 3 -8.63 -2.73 22.75
C SER A 3 -7.75 -1.56 22.34
N THR A 4 -6.46 -1.61 22.69
CA THR A 4 -5.47 -0.59 22.31
C THR A 4 -4.65 -1.07 21.13
N CYS A 5 -4.46 -0.22 20.13
CA CYS A 5 -3.61 -0.55 18.98
C CYS A 5 -2.54 0.50 18.72
N LEU A 6 -1.43 0.04 18.14
CA LEU A 6 -0.41 0.90 17.53
C LEU A 6 -0.57 0.92 16.02
N VAL A 7 -0.66 2.10 15.42
CA VAL A 7 -0.66 2.30 13.97
C VAL A 7 0.65 2.94 13.55
N THR A 8 1.42 2.31 12.66
CA THR A 8 2.54 2.97 11.99
C THR A 8 2.06 3.56 10.66
N GLY A 9 2.68 4.66 10.23
CA GLY A 9 2.23 5.35 9.00
C GLY A 9 0.93 6.13 9.16
N GLY A 10 0.55 6.48 10.39
CA GLY A 10 -0.72 7.15 10.73
C GLY A 10 -0.91 8.53 10.08
N SER A 11 0.15 9.21 9.71
CA SER A 11 0.08 10.49 8.95
C SER A 11 -0.08 10.31 7.44
N GLY A 12 0.02 9.08 6.93
CA GLY A 12 -0.11 8.76 5.51
C GLY A 12 -1.55 8.54 5.06
N PHE A 13 -1.73 8.30 3.76
CA PHE A 13 -3.05 8.14 3.11
C PHE A 13 -3.92 7.05 3.75
N VAL A 14 -3.44 5.81 3.82
CA VAL A 14 -4.20 4.70 4.41
C VAL A 14 -4.24 4.84 5.94
N GLY A 15 -3.12 5.20 6.57
CA GLY A 15 -3.02 5.23 8.03
C GLY A 15 -3.96 6.24 8.68
N ARG A 16 -4.12 7.44 8.11
CA ARG A 16 -5.08 8.43 8.64
C ARG A 16 -6.53 7.92 8.55
N ARG A 17 -6.90 7.24 7.45
CA ARG A 17 -8.24 6.71 7.29
C ARG A 17 -8.48 5.55 8.24
N LEU A 18 -7.50 4.67 8.39
CA LEU A 18 -7.55 3.58 9.37
C LEU A 18 -7.74 4.11 10.80
N ILE A 19 -6.98 5.14 11.21
CA ILE A 19 -7.14 5.78 12.53
C ILE A 19 -8.59 6.24 12.75
N GLN A 20 -9.18 6.95 11.79
CA GLN A 20 -10.55 7.45 11.90
C GLN A 20 -11.57 6.32 12.07
N ILE A 21 -11.43 5.24 11.29
CA ILE A 21 -12.32 4.08 11.36
C ILE A 21 -12.15 3.37 12.71
N LEU A 22 -10.93 3.08 13.14
CA LEU A 22 -10.64 2.43 14.41
C LEU A 22 -11.22 3.20 15.60
N LEU A 23 -11.05 4.53 15.62
CA LEU A 23 -11.62 5.39 16.64
C LEU A 23 -13.16 5.34 16.65
N SER A 24 -13.81 5.36 15.46
CA SER A 24 -15.26 5.26 15.36
C SER A 24 -15.81 3.90 15.84
N HIS A 25 -15.00 2.85 15.77
CA HIS A 25 -15.30 1.53 16.30
C HIS A 25 -14.88 1.36 17.77
N GLY A 26 -14.43 2.43 18.41
CA GLY A 26 -14.15 2.47 19.85
C GLY A 26 -12.77 1.98 20.26
N TRP A 27 -11.84 1.81 19.33
CA TRP A 27 -10.44 1.50 19.65
C TRP A 27 -9.75 2.67 20.36
N GLN A 28 -8.78 2.36 21.21
CA GLN A 28 -7.76 3.31 21.63
C GLN A 28 -6.60 3.25 20.65
N VAL A 29 -6.32 4.34 19.94
CA VAL A 29 -5.34 4.35 18.86
C VAL A 29 -4.13 5.19 19.24
N ARG A 30 -2.97 4.54 19.34
CA ARG A 30 -1.65 5.18 19.34
C ARG A 30 -1.09 5.17 17.92
N ALA A 31 -0.37 6.21 17.52
CA ALA A 31 0.25 6.22 16.21
C ALA A 31 1.69 6.73 16.25
N LEU A 32 2.59 5.94 15.67
CA LEU A 32 4.01 6.28 15.56
C LEU A 32 4.20 7.51 14.66
N ALA A 33 4.88 8.55 15.16
CA ALA A 33 5.08 9.81 14.45
C ALA A 33 6.55 10.28 14.57
N ARG A 34 7.27 10.35 13.44
CA ARG A 34 8.70 10.65 13.39
C ARG A 34 9.05 12.14 13.37
N SER A 35 8.11 13.01 13.04
CA SER A 35 8.33 14.45 12.90
C SER A 35 7.21 15.24 13.57
N GLU A 36 7.46 16.51 13.86
CA GLU A 36 6.43 17.42 14.43
C GLU A 36 5.20 17.54 13.54
N SER A 37 5.39 17.54 12.21
CA SER A 37 4.26 17.56 11.28
C SER A 37 3.44 16.26 11.36
N ALA A 38 4.09 15.10 11.49
CA ALA A 38 3.41 13.82 11.69
C ALA A 38 2.67 13.77 13.04
N VAL A 39 3.27 14.31 14.12
CA VAL A 39 2.62 14.42 15.44
C VAL A 39 1.34 15.25 15.34
N ARG A 40 1.41 16.42 14.70
CA ARG A 40 0.22 17.28 14.49
C ARG A 40 -0.85 16.59 13.65
N ALA A 41 -0.45 15.91 12.56
CA ALA A 41 -1.39 15.18 11.70
C ALA A 41 -2.10 14.05 12.45
N VAL A 42 -1.36 13.20 13.15
CA VAL A 42 -1.91 12.08 13.95
C VAL A 42 -2.88 12.60 15.02
N ARG A 43 -2.50 13.65 15.75
CA ARG A 43 -3.37 14.27 16.76
C ARG A 43 -4.64 14.86 16.12
N GLY A 44 -4.51 15.49 14.96
CA GLY A 44 -5.64 16.03 14.20
C GLY A 44 -6.63 14.94 13.72
N HIS A 45 -6.17 13.70 13.60
CA HIS A 45 -7.03 12.53 13.30
C HIS A 45 -7.62 11.87 14.56
N GLY A 46 -7.31 12.38 15.77
CA GLY A 46 -7.83 11.89 17.03
C GLY A 46 -7.02 10.79 17.72
N ALA A 47 -5.91 10.33 17.13
CA ALA A 47 -5.05 9.33 17.76
C ALA A 47 -4.02 9.96 18.70
N GLU A 48 -3.54 9.17 19.66
CA GLU A 48 -2.42 9.53 20.55
C GLU A 48 -1.09 9.41 19.75
N PRO A 49 -0.35 10.51 19.49
CA PRO A 49 0.94 10.41 18.83
C PRO A 49 2.01 9.88 19.79
N VAL A 50 2.72 8.84 19.38
CA VAL A 50 3.94 8.37 20.03
C VAL A 50 5.14 8.77 19.17
N ARG A 51 6.04 9.58 19.73
CA ARG A 51 7.22 10.04 18.99
C ARG A 51 8.23 8.92 18.82
N GLY A 52 8.64 8.66 17.58
CA GLY A 52 9.60 7.63 17.25
C GLY A 52 9.67 7.33 15.76
N SER A 53 10.54 6.41 15.39
CA SER A 53 10.72 5.98 14.01
C SER A 53 10.96 4.47 13.93
N LEU A 54 10.80 3.88 12.74
CA LEU A 54 11.10 2.46 12.51
C LEU A 54 12.59 2.11 12.66
N ASP A 55 13.46 3.11 12.65
CA ASP A 55 14.91 2.95 12.84
C ASP A 55 15.30 3.00 14.34
N ASP A 56 14.43 3.48 15.21
CA ASP A 56 14.67 3.65 16.65
C ASP A 56 13.92 2.57 17.46
N VAL A 57 14.64 1.49 17.76
CA VAL A 57 14.07 0.33 18.46
C VAL A 57 13.51 0.70 19.85
N ALA A 58 14.19 1.57 20.60
CA ALA A 58 13.72 1.98 21.92
C ALA A 58 12.37 2.73 21.83
N SER A 59 12.20 3.61 20.82
CA SER A 59 10.92 4.27 20.60
C SER A 59 9.81 3.31 20.20
N LEU A 60 10.14 2.23 19.47
CA LEU A 60 9.18 1.20 19.07
C LEU A 60 8.71 0.36 20.27
N GLU A 61 9.62 0.03 21.20
CA GLU A 61 9.28 -0.69 22.44
C GLU A 61 8.32 0.14 23.31
N VAL A 62 8.56 1.44 23.43
CA VAL A 62 7.65 2.36 24.12
C VAL A 62 6.30 2.44 23.40
N ALA A 63 6.30 2.54 22.06
CA ALA A 63 5.08 2.65 21.29
C ALA A 63 4.20 1.39 21.35
N ALA A 64 4.81 0.20 21.37
CA ALA A 64 4.10 -1.07 21.39
C ALA A 64 3.62 -1.49 22.80
N ARG A 65 4.11 -0.84 23.86
CA ARG A 65 3.76 -1.19 25.24
C ARG A 65 2.25 -1.07 25.48
N ASP A 66 1.66 -2.06 26.12
CA ASP A 66 0.24 -2.14 26.45
C ASP A 66 -0.69 -2.07 25.23
N CYS A 67 -0.18 -2.40 24.03
CA CYS A 67 -0.99 -2.56 22.82
C CYS A 67 -1.35 -4.04 22.62
N ASP A 68 -2.62 -4.30 22.31
CA ASP A 68 -3.09 -5.63 21.92
C ASP A 68 -2.74 -5.95 20.46
N VAL A 69 -2.76 -4.92 19.61
CA VAL A 69 -2.65 -5.04 18.15
C VAL A 69 -1.67 -4.02 17.59
N VAL A 70 -0.87 -4.42 16.60
CA VAL A 70 -0.08 -3.52 15.76
C VAL A 70 -0.63 -3.55 14.33
N PHE A 71 -0.99 -2.39 13.81
CA PHE A 71 -1.25 -2.17 12.39
C PHE A 71 0.00 -1.55 11.73
N HIS A 72 0.74 -2.35 11.00
CA HIS A 72 1.94 -1.87 10.28
C HIS A 72 1.57 -1.39 8.88
N VAL A 73 1.21 -0.10 8.79
CA VAL A 73 0.79 0.56 7.55
C VAL A 73 1.94 1.37 6.92
N ALA A 74 2.96 1.72 7.70
CA ALA A 74 4.11 2.46 7.21
C ALA A 74 4.86 1.67 6.13
N ALA A 75 5.15 2.34 5.01
CA ALA A 75 6.03 1.85 3.97
C ALA A 75 6.71 3.01 3.25
N TYR A 76 7.95 2.82 2.83
CA TYR A 76 8.59 3.70 1.86
C TYR A 76 8.13 3.30 0.47
N PHE A 77 7.21 4.09 -0.09
CA PHE A 77 6.68 3.90 -1.43
C PHE A 77 7.21 4.99 -2.36
N LYS A 78 8.00 4.57 -3.34
CA LYS A 78 8.43 5.39 -4.46
C LYS A 78 8.57 4.53 -5.71
N LEU A 79 8.40 5.14 -6.87
CA LEU A 79 8.63 4.49 -8.16
C LEU A 79 10.09 4.59 -8.61
N TRP A 80 10.87 5.43 -7.92
CA TRP A 80 12.31 5.64 -8.11
C TRP A 80 12.95 6.02 -6.78
N GLY A 81 14.17 5.58 -6.54
CA GLY A 81 14.90 5.91 -5.32
C GLY A 81 16.10 5.01 -5.08
N ASP A 82 16.84 5.31 -4.02
CA ASP A 82 17.95 4.49 -3.57
C ASP A 82 17.44 3.15 -3.03
N PRO A 83 17.92 2.00 -3.55
CA PRO A 83 17.58 0.68 -3.01
C PRO A 83 17.84 0.54 -1.51
N ALA A 84 18.86 1.23 -0.96
CA ALA A 84 19.17 1.21 0.46
C ALA A 84 18.05 1.82 1.32
N GLU A 85 17.34 2.84 0.83
CA GLU A 85 16.20 3.43 1.54
C GLU A 85 15.01 2.48 1.62
N PHE A 86 14.75 1.71 0.55
CA PHE A 86 13.72 0.65 0.58
C PHE A 86 14.10 -0.44 1.56
N GLU A 87 15.38 -0.84 1.58
CA GLU A 87 15.89 -1.84 2.52
C GLU A 87 15.75 -1.37 3.96
N ARG A 88 16.25 -0.18 4.26
CA ARG A 88 16.21 0.40 5.60
C ARG A 88 14.76 0.55 6.10
N SER A 89 13.90 1.17 5.29
CA SER A 89 12.55 1.51 5.74
C SER A 89 11.60 0.32 5.74
N ASN A 90 11.57 -0.48 4.65
CA ASN A 90 10.57 -1.53 4.50
C ASN A 90 11.01 -2.86 5.11
N VAL A 91 12.32 -3.19 5.07
CA VAL A 91 12.82 -4.47 5.58
C VAL A 91 13.30 -4.33 7.01
N GLN A 92 14.33 -3.50 7.24
CA GLN A 92 14.89 -3.33 8.58
C GLN A 92 13.88 -2.70 9.55
N GLY A 93 13.14 -1.69 9.09
CA GLY A 93 12.09 -1.05 9.89
C GLY A 93 10.99 -2.02 10.31
N THR A 94 10.56 -2.94 9.42
CA THR A 94 9.61 -4.00 9.77
C THR A 94 10.22 -4.99 10.76
N ALA A 95 11.48 -5.41 10.58
CA ALA A 95 12.16 -6.30 11.50
C ALA A 95 12.25 -5.71 12.93
N ASN A 96 12.57 -4.42 13.03
CA ASN A 96 12.62 -3.70 14.30
C ASN A 96 11.25 -3.68 14.99
N LEU A 97 10.19 -3.35 14.22
CA LEU A 97 8.83 -3.29 14.76
C LEU A 97 8.30 -4.65 15.19
N LEU A 98 8.58 -5.72 14.42
CA LEU A 98 8.23 -7.09 14.79
C LEU A 98 8.86 -7.50 16.13
N ARG A 99 10.16 -7.17 16.31
CA ARG A 99 10.87 -7.45 17.55
C ARG A 99 10.28 -6.69 18.73
N ALA A 100 10.02 -5.40 18.56
CA ALA A 100 9.42 -4.57 19.60
C ALA A 100 8.00 -5.04 19.98
N ALA A 101 7.17 -5.35 18.99
CA ALA A 101 5.81 -5.85 19.20
C ALA A 101 5.81 -7.20 19.93
N ALA A 102 6.65 -8.14 19.51
CA ALA A 102 6.78 -9.44 20.18
C ALA A 102 7.30 -9.29 21.63
N GLY A 103 8.25 -8.40 21.87
CA GLY A 103 8.78 -8.09 23.21
C GLY A 103 7.76 -7.41 24.13
N ALA A 104 6.84 -6.64 23.57
CA ALA A 104 5.75 -5.98 24.29
C ALA A 104 4.51 -6.87 24.51
N SER A 105 4.58 -8.16 24.16
CA SER A 105 3.48 -9.13 24.27
C SER A 105 2.22 -8.75 23.46
N VAL A 106 2.41 -8.03 22.35
CA VAL A 106 1.35 -7.80 21.35
C VAL A 106 0.84 -9.15 20.85
N LYS A 107 -0.47 -9.32 20.78
CA LYS A 107 -1.08 -10.59 20.37
C LYS A 107 -1.25 -10.71 18.88
N ARG A 108 -1.51 -9.60 18.20
CA ARG A 108 -1.81 -9.57 16.76
C ARG A 108 -1.00 -8.48 16.04
N PHE A 109 -0.34 -8.87 14.97
CA PHE A 109 0.40 -7.98 14.08
C PHE A 109 -0.19 -8.05 12.68
N VAL A 110 -0.79 -6.97 12.20
CA VAL A 110 -1.39 -6.90 10.87
C VAL A 110 -0.57 -5.96 9.99
N GLN A 111 0.03 -6.49 8.93
CA GLN A 111 0.78 -5.70 7.97
C GLN A 111 -0.08 -5.32 6.76
N LEU A 112 -0.02 -4.05 6.37
CA LEU A 112 -0.42 -3.62 5.03
C LEU A 112 0.68 -4.03 4.03
N GLY A 113 0.45 -5.15 3.36
CA GLY A 113 1.27 -5.68 2.27
C GLY A 113 1.08 -4.90 0.96
N ALA A 114 1.30 -5.59 -0.14
CA ALA A 114 0.99 -5.09 -1.49
C ALA A 114 0.84 -6.27 -2.44
N ALA A 115 -0.11 -6.23 -3.37
CA ALA A 115 -0.24 -7.28 -4.39
C ALA A 115 1.01 -7.39 -5.30
N ALA A 116 1.78 -6.30 -5.40
CA ALA A 116 3.02 -6.24 -6.16
C ALA A 116 4.12 -7.24 -5.71
N VAL A 117 3.98 -7.86 -4.51
CA VAL A 117 4.95 -8.83 -3.98
C VAL A 117 5.01 -10.14 -4.78
N VAL A 118 3.96 -10.47 -5.53
CA VAL A 118 3.91 -11.67 -6.40
C VAL A 118 3.99 -11.33 -7.89
N MET A 119 4.07 -10.04 -8.24
CA MET A 119 3.99 -9.56 -9.61
C MET A 119 5.21 -9.99 -10.42
N GLY A 120 4.99 -10.56 -11.61
CA GLY A 120 6.01 -10.77 -12.64
C GLY A 120 6.39 -9.48 -13.36
N ASP A 121 7.24 -9.58 -14.39
CA ASP A 121 7.76 -8.36 -15.03
C ASP A 121 6.80 -7.73 -16.06
N ARG A 122 6.31 -8.51 -17.03
CA ARG A 122 5.49 -7.99 -18.13
C ARG A 122 4.42 -8.97 -18.63
N ALA A 123 4.42 -10.19 -18.15
CA ALA A 123 3.41 -11.17 -18.54
C ALA A 123 2.06 -10.85 -17.88
N PRO A 124 0.93 -11.04 -18.58
CA PRO A 124 -0.39 -10.96 -17.98
C PRO A 124 -0.54 -11.97 -16.83
N MET A 125 -1.10 -11.50 -15.70
CA MET A 125 -1.37 -12.32 -14.52
C MET A 125 -2.81 -12.05 -14.09
N LEU A 126 -3.73 -12.94 -14.45
CA LEU A 126 -5.16 -12.77 -14.20
C LEU A 126 -5.65 -13.72 -13.11
N GLY A 127 -6.51 -13.20 -12.21
CA GLY A 127 -7.10 -13.98 -11.13
C GLY A 127 -6.05 -14.61 -10.20
N VAL A 128 -4.95 -13.90 -9.93
CA VAL A 128 -3.88 -14.42 -9.09
C VAL A 128 -4.34 -14.56 -7.64
N ASN A 129 -3.91 -15.64 -6.99
CA ASN A 129 -4.20 -15.94 -5.60
C ASN A 129 -2.91 -16.01 -4.76
N GLU A 130 -3.07 -16.25 -3.47
CA GLU A 130 -1.99 -16.23 -2.48
C GLU A 130 -0.99 -17.39 -2.60
N ALA A 131 -1.26 -18.40 -3.44
CA ALA A 131 -0.34 -19.53 -3.69
C ALA A 131 0.90 -19.13 -4.52
N LEU A 132 0.88 -17.98 -5.18
CA LEU A 132 2.03 -17.49 -5.92
C LEU A 132 3.19 -17.12 -4.99
N PRO A 133 4.43 -17.48 -5.37
CA PRO A 133 5.60 -17.20 -4.54
C PRO A 133 5.92 -15.71 -4.49
N LEU A 134 6.44 -15.27 -3.34
CA LEU A 134 6.94 -13.91 -3.16
C LEU A 134 8.15 -13.64 -4.05
N GLN A 135 8.18 -12.49 -4.71
CA GLN A 135 9.25 -12.05 -5.60
C GLN A 135 10.33 -11.27 -4.82
N GLU A 136 10.95 -11.90 -3.82
CA GLU A 136 11.93 -11.28 -2.93
C GLU A 136 13.19 -10.76 -3.65
N ARG A 137 13.53 -11.37 -4.78
CA ARG A 137 14.69 -11.01 -5.61
C ARG A 137 14.32 -10.21 -6.86
N ALA A 138 13.11 -9.65 -6.90
CA ALA A 138 12.74 -8.78 -8.02
C ALA A 138 13.71 -7.60 -8.15
N TRP A 139 14.02 -7.23 -9.39
CA TRP A 139 14.89 -6.07 -9.67
C TRP A 139 14.25 -4.73 -9.27
N ALA A 140 12.94 -4.69 -9.05
CA ALA A 140 12.17 -3.52 -8.64
C ALA A 140 12.26 -3.34 -7.10
N PRO A 141 12.96 -2.30 -6.59
CA PRO A 141 13.28 -2.19 -5.15
C PRO A 141 12.06 -2.15 -4.24
N TYR A 142 10.98 -1.48 -4.67
CA TYR A 142 9.73 -1.47 -3.89
C TYR A 142 9.15 -2.87 -3.74
N SER A 143 8.92 -3.58 -4.86
CA SER A 143 8.30 -4.91 -4.83
C SER A 143 9.13 -5.91 -4.04
N SER A 144 10.46 -5.94 -4.26
CA SER A 144 11.36 -6.86 -3.55
C SER A 144 11.45 -6.56 -2.05
N SER A 145 11.52 -5.28 -1.66
CA SER A 145 11.55 -4.91 -0.23
C SER A 145 10.23 -5.25 0.48
N LYS A 146 9.08 -5.05 -0.19
CA LYS A 146 7.77 -5.46 0.35
C LYS A 146 7.64 -6.98 0.44
N ALA A 147 8.15 -7.73 -0.54
CA ALA A 147 8.14 -9.19 -0.51
C ALA A 147 8.99 -9.75 0.65
N ARG A 148 10.21 -9.22 0.85
CA ARG A 148 11.08 -9.61 1.98
C ARG A 148 10.50 -9.21 3.33
N SER A 149 9.95 -8.00 3.44
CA SER A 149 9.22 -7.55 4.63
C SER A 149 8.08 -8.50 4.98
N GLU A 150 7.31 -8.90 3.99
CA GLU A 150 6.19 -9.81 4.18
C GLU A 150 6.63 -11.22 4.58
N ALA A 151 7.67 -11.76 3.94
CA ALA A 151 8.25 -13.05 4.31
C ALA A 151 8.66 -13.08 5.80
N MET A 152 9.27 -11.99 6.30
CA MET A 152 9.61 -11.86 7.71
C MET A 152 8.37 -11.82 8.62
N VAL A 153 7.33 -11.09 8.23
CA VAL A 153 6.08 -11.00 9.02
C VAL A 153 5.41 -12.36 9.11
N LEU A 154 5.26 -13.06 7.98
CA LEU A 154 4.66 -14.40 7.97
C LEU A 154 5.51 -15.41 8.75
N GLY A 155 6.84 -15.34 8.63
CA GLY A 155 7.78 -16.19 9.37
C GLY A 155 7.86 -15.91 10.86
N ALA A 156 7.43 -14.72 11.32
CA ALA A 156 7.39 -14.37 12.75
C ALA A 156 6.16 -14.91 13.49
N ASN A 157 5.22 -15.53 12.77
CA ASN A 157 3.99 -16.05 13.36
C ASN A 157 4.25 -17.11 14.42
N ARG A 158 3.64 -16.95 15.60
CA ARG A 158 3.64 -17.90 16.72
C ARG A 158 2.21 -18.10 17.19
N PRO A 159 1.57 -19.23 16.79
CA PRO A 159 0.16 -19.48 17.10
C PRO A 159 -0.17 -19.32 18.58
N GLY A 160 -1.23 -18.57 18.89
CA GLY A 160 -1.70 -18.33 20.26
C GLY A 160 -0.82 -17.38 21.11
N ILE A 161 0.36 -16.95 20.60
CA ILE A 161 1.28 -16.08 21.34
C ILE A 161 1.45 -14.73 20.62
N PHE A 162 1.85 -14.76 19.37
CA PHE A 162 2.08 -13.59 18.52
C PHE A 162 1.69 -13.94 17.09
N GLU A 163 0.47 -13.62 16.72
CA GLU A 163 -0.07 -13.98 15.42
C GLU A 163 0.09 -12.85 14.42
N THR A 164 0.62 -13.17 13.25
CA THR A 164 0.88 -12.20 12.18
C THR A 164 -0.01 -12.46 10.98
N VAL A 165 -0.53 -11.41 10.37
CA VAL A 165 -1.39 -11.47 9.18
C VAL A 165 -0.98 -10.38 8.21
N VAL A 166 -1.06 -10.65 6.91
CA VAL A 166 -0.77 -9.67 5.86
C VAL A 166 -2.01 -9.45 4.99
N VAL A 167 -2.37 -8.19 4.75
CA VAL A 167 -3.39 -7.78 3.78
C VAL A 167 -2.69 -7.22 2.55
N ARG A 168 -2.94 -7.81 1.37
CA ARG A 168 -2.29 -7.48 0.10
C ARG A 168 -3.25 -6.73 -0.84
N PRO A 169 -3.40 -5.41 -0.74
CA PRO A 169 -4.17 -4.63 -1.70
C PRO A 169 -3.38 -4.43 -3.00
N PRO A 170 -4.08 -4.23 -4.14
CA PRO A 170 -3.52 -3.70 -5.38
C PRO A 170 -3.32 -2.17 -5.29
N MET A 171 -3.53 -1.42 -6.37
CA MET A 171 -3.55 0.04 -6.33
C MET A 171 -4.65 0.55 -5.39
N ILE A 172 -4.25 1.26 -4.33
CA ILE A 172 -5.19 1.85 -3.36
C ILE A 172 -5.58 3.25 -3.84
N TRP A 173 -6.88 3.55 -3.82
CA TRP A 173 -7.44 4.82 -4.25
C TRP A 173 -8.52 5.33 -3.29
N GLY A 174 -8.94 6.59 -3.46
CA GLY A 174 -9.99 7.20 -2.64
C GLY A 174 -9.69 8.67 -2.30
N PRO A 175 -10.53 9.31 -1.46
CA PRO A 175 -10.41 10.71 -1.08
C PRO A 175 -9.01 11.05 -0.52
N ASN A 176 -8.44 12.15 -1.00
CA ASN A 176 -7.09 12.61 -0.63
C ASN A 176 -5.94 11.66 -1.01
N MET A 177 -6.08 10.88 -2.05
CA MET A 177 -5.01 10.07 -2.63
C MET A 177 -3.83 10.96 -3.07
N PRO A 178 -2.61 10.73 -2.56
CA PRO A 178 -1.49 11.67 -2.78
C PRO A 178 -1.05 11.78 -4.25
N THR A 179 -1.24 10.70 -5.02
CA THR A 179 -0.80 10.62 -6.42
C THR A 179 -1.76 11.26 -7.39
N LEU A 180 -2.99 11.64 -6.97
CA LEU A 180 -3.99 12.20 -7.88
C LEU A 180 -3.61 13.60 -8.36
N ASP A 181 -3.13 14.46 -7.47
CA ASP A 181 -2.76 15.84 -7.84
C ASP A 181 -1.58 15.81 -8.82
N HIS A 182 -0.59 14.96 -8.58
CA HIS A 182 0.50 14.76 -9.54
C HIS A 182 0.02 14.20 -10.89
N LEU A 183 -0.91 13.25 -10.90
CA LEU A 183 -1.53 12.74 -12.12
C LEU A 183 -2.22 13.86 -12.91
N VAL A 184 -2.97 14.72 -12.22
CA VAL A 184 -3.64 15.89 -12.82
C VAL A 184 -2.62 16.83 -13.46
N GLU A 185 -1.51 17.14 -12.78
CA GLU A 185 -0.43 17.98 -13.31
C GLU A 185 0.19 17.39 -14.59
N VAL A 186 0.51 16.10 -14.57
CA VAL A 186 1.10 15.39 -15.73
C VAL A 186 0.15 15.39 -16.92
N VAL A 187 -1.18 15.23 -16.69
CA VAL A 187 -2.19 15.29 -17.75
C VAL A 187 -2.32 16.71 -18.31
N LYS A 188 -2.40 17.74 -17.46
CA LYS A 188 -2.47 19.15 -17.85
C LYS A 188 -1.24 19.59 -18.66
N ALA A 189 -0.08 19.04 -18.35
CA ALA A 189 1.16 19.27 -19.09
C ALA A 189 1.21 18.50 -20.43
N GLY A 190 0.20 17.68 -20.79
CA GLY A 190 0.17 16.86 -22.00
C GLY A 190 1.21 15.74 -22.02
N GLN A 191 1.74 15.35 -20.87
CA GLN A 191 2.82 14.39 -20.76
C GLN A 191 2.33 12.95 -20.56
N LEU A 192 1.07 12.74 -20.15
CA LEU A 192 0.50 11.41 -19.98
C LEU A 192 0.06 10.83 -21.33
N ARG A 193 0.46 9.60 -21.59
CA ARG A 193 -0.01 8.77 -22.69
C ARG A 193 -0.45 7.41 -22.15
N TRP A 194 -1.49 6.84 -22.74
CA TRP A 194 -1.86 5.47 -22.42
C TRP A 194 -0.77 4.50 -22.87
N VAL A 195 -0.49 3.48 -22.08
CA VAL A 195 0.29 2.33 -22.52
C VAL A 195 -0.70 1.32 -23.11
N ASP A 196 -0.47 0.88 -24.35
CA ASP A 196 -1.36 -0.06 -25.07
C ASP A 196 -2.85 0.31 -24.99
N GLY A 197 -3.16 1.61 -25.15
CA GLY A 197 -4.52 2.13 -25.07
C GLY A 197 -5.13 2.17 -23.67
N GLY A 198 -4.41 1.74 -22.64
CA GLY A 198 -4.90 1.62 -21.26
C GLY A 198 -5.87 0.46 -21.06
N SER A 199 -5.82 -0.55 -21.95
CA SER A 199 -6.75 -1.70 -21.98
C SER A 199 -6.40 -2.80 -20.97
N GLN A 200 -5.28 -2.67 -20.25
CA GLN A 200 -4.85 -3.66 -19.27
C GLN A 200 -5.87 -3.79 -18.14
N ALA A 201 -6.38 -5.01 -17.94
CA ALA A 201 -7.23 -5.33 -16.80
C ALA A 201 -6.44 -5.20 -15.49
N MET A 202 -7.02 -4.56 -14.50
CA MET A 202 -6.43 -4.40 -13.18
C MET A 202 -7.46 -4.44 -12.06
N SER A 203 -7.06 -4.98 -10.93
CA SER A 203 -7.81 -4.83 -9.69
C SER A 203 -7.39 -3.53 -8.99
N THR A 204 -8.32 -2.91 -8.27
CA THR A 204 -8.08 -1.75 -7.40
C THR A 204 -8.70 -1.98 -6.03
N ALA A 205 -8.34 -1.16 -5.04
CA ALA A 205 -8.96 -1.22 -3.73
C ALA A 205 -9.20 0.20 -3.20
N HIS A 206 -10.46 0.56 -2.94
CA HIS A 206 -10.79 1.79 -2.24
C HIS A 206 -10.20 1.77 -0.81
N VAL A 207 -9.73 2.91 -0.33
CA VAL A 207 -9.06 3.00 0.98
C VAL A 207 -9.91 2.44 2.13
N ASP A 208 -11.23 2.63 2.10
CA ASP A 208 -12.14 2.09 3.11
C ASP A 208 -12.25 0.57 3.03
N ASN A 209 -12.21 -0.01 1.83
CA ASN A 209 -12.19 -1.45 1.62
C ASN A 209 -10.91 -2.07 2.20
N VAL A 210 -9.77 -1.38 2.04
CA VAL A 210 -8.50 -1.79 2.64
C VAL A 210 -8.55 -1.71 4.17
N CYS A 211 -9.08 -0.62 4.72
CA CYS A 211 -9.20 -0.47 6.18
C CYS A 211 -10.12 -1.52 6.79
N ASN A 212 -11.28 -1.80 6.15
CA ASN A 212 -12.17 -2.88 6.56
C ASN A 212 -11.46 -4.24 6.57
N ALA A 213 -10.65 -4.52 5.53
CA ALA A 213 -9.88 -5.76 5.48
C ALA A 213 -8.82 -5.87 6.59
N LEU A 214 -8.18 -4.75 6.96
CA LEU A 214 -7.21 -4.70 8.07
C LEU A 214 -7.87 -5.02 9.41
N GLU A 215 -9.07 -4.51 9.67
CA GLU A 215 -9.84 -4.84 10.89
C GLU A 215 -10.28 -6.30 10.89
N LEU A 216 -10.86 -6.79 9.78
CA LEU A 216 -11.22 -8.21 9.64
C LEU A 216 -10.02 -9.15 9.83
N ALA A 217 -8.84 -8.73 9.40
CA ALA A 217 -7.61 -9.49 9.61
C ALA A 217 -7.23 -9.60 11.09
N VAL A 218 -7.60 -8.62 11.93
CA VAL A 218 -7.44 -8.73 13.39
C VAL A 218 -8.39 -9.77 13.94
N GLU A 219 -9.67 -9.73 13.58
CA GLU A 219 -10.73 -10.54 14.19
C GLU A 219 -10.73 -11.99 13.69
N LYS A 220 -10.51 -12.20 12.38
CA LYS A 220 -10.75 -13.46 11.68
C LYS A 220 -9.54 -14.00 10.92
N GLY A 221 -8.49 -13.17 10.74
CA GLY A 221 -7.32 -13.59 9.98
C GLY A 221 -6.60 -14.76 10.66
N ARG A 222 -6.24 -15.77 9.88
CA ARG A 222 -5.42 -16.88 10.38
C ARG A 222 -3.97 -16.43 10.51
N GLY A 223 -3.37 -16.72 11.66
CA GLY A 223 -1.95 -16.41 11.90
C GLY A 223 -1.03 -17.09 10.89
N GLY A 224 -0.07 -16.33 10.35
CA GLY A 224 0.86 -16.77 9.31
C GLY A 224 0.32 -16.70 7.88
N GLU A 225 -0.87 -16.10 7.67
CA GLU A 225 -1.52 -16.05 6.36
C GLU A 225 -1.52 -14.64 5.75
N ALA A 226 -1.55 -14.60 4.41
CA ALA A 226 -1.77 -13.39 3.65
C ALA A 226 -3.11 -13.45 2.91
N TYR A 227 -3.71 -12.28 2.65
CA TYR A 227 -5.01 -12.15 1.99
C TYR A 227 -4.98 -11.07 0.93
N PHE A 228 -5.31 -11.41 -0.31
CA PHE A 228 -5.60 -10.42 -1.33
C PHE A 228 -6.95 -9.78 -1.09
N VAL A 229 -7.02 -8.46 -1.30
CA VAL A 229 -8.25 -7.68 -1.17
C VAL A 229 -8.36 -6.69 -2.33
N SER A 230 -9.56 -6.50 -2.85
CA SER A 230 -9.84 -5.55 -3.94
C SER A 230 -11.27 -5.03 -3.85
N ASP A 231 -11.66 -4.17 -4.78
CA ASP A 231 -13.05 -3.66 -4.89
C ASP A 231 -14.04 -4.72 -5.42
N GLY A 232 -13.57 -5.95 -5.68
CA GLY A 232 -14.40 -7.07 -6.11
C GLY A 232 -14.76 -7.08 -7.59
N ALA A 233 -14.46 -6.02 -8.33
CA ALA A 233 -14.64 -5.93 -9.77
C ALA A 233 -13.39 -5.35 -10.42
N ASP A 234 -12.89 -6.05 -11.43
CA ASP A 234 -11.76 -5.58 -12.23
C ASP A 234 -12.20 -4.50 -13.22
N SER A 235 -11.25 -3.70 -13.66
CA SER A 235 -11.44 -2.68 -14.68
C SER A 235 -10.18 -2.50 -15.50
N THR A 236 -10.28 -1.76 -16.58
CA THR A 236 -9.11 -1.36 -17.35
C THR A 236 -8.38 -0.19 -16.66
N LEU A 237 -7.07 -0.08 -16.88
CA LEU A 237 -6.28 1.07 -16.45
C LEU A 237 -6.92 2.40 -16.89
N LYS A 238 -7.43 2.43 -18.14
CA LYS A 238 -8.10 3.60 -18.71
C LYS A 238 -9.36 3.97 -17.93
N GLU A 239 -10.23 3.01 -17.61
CA GLU A 239 -11.44 3.28 -16.84
C GLU A 239 -11.12 3.80 -15.43
N VAL A 240 -10.14 3.19 -14.76
CA VAL A 240 -9.72 3.61 -13.42
C VAL A 240 -9.19 5.04 -13.43
N LEU A 241 -8.17 5.32 -14.25
CA LEU A 241 -7.55 6.65 -14.27
C LEU A 241 -8.48 7.72 -14.84
N SER A 242 -9.33 7.39 -15.83
CA SER A 242 -10.34 8.33 -16.35
C SER A 242 -11.36 8.71 -15.28
N GLY A 243 -11.84 7.73 -14.51
CA GLY A 243 -12.75 8.00 -13.40
C GLY A 243 -12.11 8.92 -12.35
N LEU A 244 -10.86 8.65 -11.96
CA LEU A 244 -10.12 9.50 -11.02
C LEU A 244 -9.92 10.93 -11.55
N LEU A 245 -9.53 11.11 -12.82
CA LEU A 245 -9.35 12.42 -13.45
C LEU A 245 -10.66 13.20 -13.53
N GLN A 246 -11.77 12.52 -13.84
CA GLN A 246 -13.10 13.14 -13.91
C GLN A 246 -13.55 13.70 -12.56
N THR A 247 -13.12 13.14 -11.42
CA THR A 247 -13.41 13.72 -10.09
C THR A 247 -12.80 15.11 -9.91
N ARG A 248 -11.82 15.48 -10.74
CA ARG A 248 -11.17 16.81 -10.77
C ARG A 248 -11.55 17.63 -12.02
N GLY A 249 -12.53 17.19 -12.81
CA GLY A 249 -12.97 17.85 -14.06
C GLY A 249 -11.90 17.80 -15.16
N ILE A 250 -10.99 16.82 -15.14
CA ILE A 250 -9.90 16.69 -16.11
C ILE A 250 -10.25 15.61 -17.14
N GLU A 251 -10.15 15.95 -18.42
CA GLU A 251 -10.29 14.98 -19.50
C GLU A 251 -9.05 14.06 -19.58
N PRO A 252 -9.28 12.74 -19.76
CA PRO A 252 -8.17 11.80 -19.92
C PRO A 252 -7.44 12.03 -21.26
N PRO A 253 -6.15 11.64 -21.36
CA PRO A 253 -5.39 11.81 -22.59
C PRO A 253 -5.97 10.97 -23.73
N ARG A 254 -5.79 11.46 -24.97
CA ARG A 254 -6.26 10.77 -26.19
C ARG A 254 -5.18 9.94 -26.88
N THR A 255 -3.92 10.13 -26.49
CA THR A 255 -2.75 9.49 -27.14
C THR A 255 -2.34 8.23 -26.42
N SER A 256 -1.78 7.28 -27.16
CA SER A 256 -1.28 6.01 -26.67
C SER A 256 0.10 5.69 -27.23
N ALA A 257 0.88 4.90 -26.52
CA ALA A 257 2.15 4.35 -26.95
C ALA A 257 2.22 2.85 -26.62
N PRO A 258 2.85 2.01 -27.45
CA PRO A 258 3.09 0.60 -27.14
C PRO A 258 3.94 0.44 -25.88
N LEU A 259 3.66 -0.60 -25.09
CA LEU A 259 4.43 -0.93 -23.86
C LEU A 259 5.94 -1.10 -24.17
N SER A 260 6.28 -1.70 -25.31
CA SER A 260 7.68 -1.88 -25.73
C SER A 260 8.40 -0.54 -25.89
N VAL A 261 7.76 0.45 -26.50
CA VAL A 261 8.31 1.80 -26.66
C VAL A 261 8.43 2.49 -25.30
N ALA A 262 7.38 2.43 -24.47
CA ALA A 262 7.39 3.00 -23.13
C ALA A 262 8.51 2.39 -22.27
N TRP A 263 8.75 1.08 -22.41
CA TRP A 263 9.82 0.38 -21.68
C TRP A 263 11.22 0.84 -22.07
N VAL A 264 11.50 0.97 -23.38
CA VAL A 264 12.77 1.51 -23.88
C VAL A 264 12.99 2.95 -23.39
N MET A 265 11.94 3.77 -23.44
CA MET A 265 12.00 5.15 -22.93
C MET A 265 12.29 5.17 -21.42
N ALA A 266 11.64 4.32 -20.62
CA ALA A 266 11.89 4.21 -19.19
C ALA A 266 13.34 3.80 -18.91
N CYS A 267 13.89 2.82 -19.63
CA CYS A 267 15.30 2.43 -19.53
C CYS A 267 16.24 3.61 -19.81
N ALA A 268 16.01 4.36 -20.88
CA ALA A 268 16.82 5.51 -21.25
C ALA A 268 16.73 6.63 -20.21
N MET A 269 15.51 6.93 -19.71
CA MET A 269 15.31 7.94 -18.66
C MET A 269 16.00 7.55 -17.36
N GLU A 270 15.85 6.30 -16.90
CA GLU A 270 16.53 5.81 -15.71
C GLU A 270 18.06 5.87 -15.85
N TRP A 271 18.59 5.54 -17.03
CA TRP A 271 20.01 5.65 -17.33
C TRP A 271 20.49 7.11 -17.26
N ILE A 272 19.77 8.05 -17.89
CA ILE A 272 20.08 9.48 -17.85
C ILE A 272 20.09 9.99 -16.40
N TRP A 273 19.06 9.63 -15.59
CA TRP A 273 18.97 10.06 -14.19
C TRP A 273 20.14 9.57 -13.36
N ARG A 274 20.58 8.32 -13.59
CA ARG A 274 21.73 7.75 -12.87
C ARG A 274 23.08 8.36 -13.29
N VAL A 275 23.33 8.45 -14.60
CA VAL A 275 24.61 8.96 -15.12
C VAL A 275 24.82 10.43 -14.81
N PHE A 276 23.78 11.25 -14.94
CA PHE A 276 23.85 12.69 -14.69
C PHE A 276 23.43 13.08 -13.26
N SER A 277 23.23 12.12 -12.36
CA SER A 277 22.84 12.34 -10.96
C SER A 277 21.71 13.36 -10.82
N ARG A 278 20.70 13.29 -11.71
CA ARG A 278 19.59 14.24 -11.72
C ARG A 278 18.77 14.13 -10.45
N GLN A 279 18.38 15.26 -9.90
CA GLN A 279 17.47 15.31 -8.76
C GLN A 279 16.04 14.94 -9.17
N GLY A 280 15.26 14.39 -8.23
CA GLY A 280 13.87 14.00 -8.45
C GLY A 280 13.72 12.63 -9.11
N GLU A 281 12.50 12.31 -9.50
CA GLU A 281 12.14 11.05 -10.13
C GLU A 281 12.10 11.20 -11.65
N PRO A 282 12.54 10.18 -12.43
CA PRO A 282 12.30 10.17 -13.86
C PRO A 282 10.81 10.25 -14.17
N PRO A 283 10.38 10.95 -15.24
CA PRO A 283 8.97 11.02 -15.63
C PRO A 283 8.32 9.66 -15.88
N MET A 284 9.12 8.66 -16.21
CA MET A 284 8.70 7.28 -16.42
C MET A 284 9.79 6.34 -15.91
N THR A 285 9.39 5.32 -15.13
CA THR A 285 10.28 4.29 -14.61
C THR A 285 9.82 2.90 -15.02
N ARG A 286 10.75 1.95 -15.14
CA ARG A 286 10.40 0.54 -15.37
C ARG A 286 9.55 -0.03 -14.26
N GLN A 287 9.77 0.41 -13.01
CA GLN A 287 8.96 -0.02 -11.88
C GLN A 287 7.50 0.46 -12.02
N MET A 288 7.27 1.68 -12.50
CA MET A 288 5.92 2.16 -12.81
C MET A 288 5.28 1.27 -13.89
N LEU A 289 5.98 1.03 -15.00
CA LEU A 289 5.47 0.19 -16.08
C LEU A 289 5.25 -1.27 -15.64
N ARG A 290 6.02 -1.78 -14.68
CA ARG A 290 5.76 -3.10 -14.09
C ARG A 290 4.42 -3.13 -13.34
N LEU A 291 4.06 -2.07 -12.65
CA LEU A 291 2.83 -2.01 -11.85
C LEU A 291 1.56 -1.81 -12.69
N ILE A 292 1.67 -1.13 -13.85
CA ILE A 292 0.50 -0.71 -14.64
C ILE A 292 0.56 -1.12 -16.12
N GLY A 293 1.66 -1.67 -16.59
CA GLY A 293 1.88 -1.92 -18.02
C GLY A 293 1.34 -3.25 -18.53
N ALA A 294 1.02 -4.20 -17.67
CA ALA A 294 0.47 -5.50 -18.03
C ALA A 294 -0.81 -5.79 -17.22
N PRO A 295 -1.72 -6.62 -17.75
CA PRO A 295 -2.90 -7.06 -17.00
C PRO A 295 -2.50 -7.75 -15.69
N PHE A 296 -3.11 -7.28 -14.57
CA PHE A 296 -2.89 -7.85 -13.25
C PHE A 296 -4.18 -7.80 -12.43
N THR A 297 -4.82 -8.96 -12.23
CA THR A 297 -6.06 -9.06 -11.46
C THR A 297 -5.96 -10.11 -10.36
N LEU A 298 -6.74 -9.93 -9.31
CA LEU A 298 -6.67 -10.68 -8.06
C LEU A 298 -7.90 -11.58 -7.88
N ASP A 299 -7.67 -12.80 -7.42
CA ASP A 299 -8.71 -13.63 -6.79
C ASP A 299 -8.74 -13.32 -5.28
N ILE A 300 -9.84 -12.73 -4.83
CA ILE A 300 -10.08 -12.41 -3.41
C ILE A 300 -10.89 -13.48 -2.67
N GLY A 301 -11.10 -14.64 -3.29
CA GLY A 301 -11.95 -15.72 -2.76
C GLY A 301 -11.49 -16.21 -1.38
N LYS A 302 -10.19 -16.21 -1.09
CA LYS A 302 -9.66 -16.56 0.24
C LYS A 302 -10.10 -15.56 1.30
N ALA A 303 -9.95 -14.25 1.05
CA ALA A 303 -10.41 -13.21 1.98
C ALA A 303 -11.92 -13.27 2.19
N GLN A 304 -12.70 -13.56 1.15
CA GLN A 304 -14.15 -13.70 1.26
C GLN A 304 -14.54 -14.89 2.17
N ARG A 305 -13.90 -16.03 2.00
CA ARG A 305 -14.21 -17.25 2.78
C ARG A 305 -13.73 -17.17 4.22
N GLU A 306 -12.51 -16.71 4.44
CA GLU A 306 -11.86 -16.79 5.75
C GLU A 306 -12.07 -15.53 6.60
N LEU A 307 -12.05 -14.35 6.00
CA LEU A 307 -12.32 -13.09 6.70
C LEU A 307 -13.79 -12.66 6.65
N GLY A 308 -14.59 -13.23 5.75
CA GLY A 308 -15.90 -12.70 5.41
C GLY A 308 -15.80 -11.35 4.70
N TYR A 309 -14.66 -11.07 4.06
CA TYR A 309 -14.41 -9.80 3.39
C TYR A 309 -15.41 -9.54 2.27
N ARG A 310 -15.96 -8.34 2.28
CA ARG A 310 -16.73 -7.77 1.18
C ARG A 310 -16.36 -6.29 1.07
N PRO A 311 -16.21 -5.75 -0.14
CA PRO A 311 -16.04 -4.32 -0.33
C PRO A 311 -17.20 -3.55 0.33
N VAL A 312 -16.86 -2.56 1.18
CA VAL A 312 -17.86 -1.70 1.89
C VAL A 312 -18.16 -0.43 1.09
N VAL A 313 -17.31 -0.10 0.12
CA VAL A 313 -17.48 1.03 -0.81
C VAL A 313 -17.34 0.50 -2.22
N SER A 314 -18.38 0.70 -3.06
CA SER A 314 -18.32 0.41 -4.49
C SER A 314 -17.48 1.47 -5.22
N ARG A 315 -17.05 1.18 -6.45
CA ARG A 315 -16.31 2.15 -7.27
C ARG A 315 -17.10 3.44 -7.47
N GLN A 316 -18.37 3.34 -7.79
CA GLN A 316 -19.22 4.53 -8.01
C GLN A 316 -19.28 5.38 -6.75
N GLN A 317 -19.59 4.80 -5.60
CA GLN A 317 -19.62 5.52 -4.32
C GLN A 317 -18.27 6.17 -3.98
N GLY A 318 -17.15 5.47 -4.22
CA GLY A 318 -15.82 6.01 -3.98
C GLY A 318 -15.49 7.22 -4.86
N LEU A 319 -15.88 7.20 -6.13
CA LEU A 319 -15.72 8.35 -7.04
C LEU A 319 -16.60 9.53 -6.61
N GLU A 320 -17.83 9.29 -6.20
CA GLU A 320 -18.73 10.32 -5.66
C GLU A 320 -18.14 10.98 -4.39
N LEU A 321 -17.57 10.18 -3.47
CA LEU A 321 -16.88 10.70 -2.29
C LEU A 321 -15.68 11.58 -2.66
N MET A 322 -14.96 11.26 -3.74
CA MET A 322 -13.82 12.05 -4.22
C MET A 322 -14.22 13.35 -4.90
N GLN A 323 -15.42 13.43 -5.48
CA GLN A 323 -15.96 14.68 -6.05
C GLN A 323 -16.40 15.66 -4.97
N ALA A 324 -16.83 15.16 -3.81
CA ALA A 324 -17.30 15.96 -2.68
C ALA A 324 -16.16 16.53 -1.81
N THR A 325 -14.90 16.14 -2.09
CA THR A 325 -13.71 16.51 -1.32
C THR A 325 -12.81 17.46 -2.12
#